data_21bba288cf9c267b5d48cf599d4e8e95
#
_entry.id   21bba288cf9c267b5d48cf599d4e8e95
#
_cell.length_a   1.000
_cell.length_b   1.000
_cell.length_c   1.000
_cell.angle_alpha   90.00
_cell.angle_beta   90.00
_cell.angle_gamma   90.00
#
_symmetry.space_group_name_H-M   'P 1'
#
loop_
_entity.id
_entity.type
_entity.pdbx_description
1 polymer ?
#
loop_
_entity_poly.entity_id
_entity_poly.type
_entity_poly.pdbx_seq_one_letter_code
_entity_poly.pdbx_strand_id
1 'polypeptide(L)'
;GESEALARHTTLKLALAGLGTIVLVTALVQIEPSLTIFGGVVLALTTLCLIPSLFAAIAGGLRWAAERVRSSALIIVVSELRATTTRAVALAGIAGLAVYGSVAIGGARADLLRGLDVNFTEYLHTADVWVTTGGNDLTTNSFRDEGAARAIARSPAVASVRAYQGGFLDVGPRRMWIIARPPGDGSPIPVSQLLHGSIGRAGRLLRQGGWATISDGFAREHHLRVGASFSLPTPAGPARLGVAAITTNLGWSPGAIVLSTLDYGRYWQTDDPTALEVDLRPGVTPAAGRRAVIAALGGRRGLGVQTFHERQRQYAADSRQGLQALSEIATLLLIAAALAVASALSAAIWQRRPRLASLKIQGYDTAQLWRALLLESAIVLGVGCAVGAGAGVLGHALASRWLRLTTGFPAPFAVGYGQVALTLALLAVIALAVIALPGLAAARAPARTSFQE
;
A
#
# COMPACT_ATOMS: atom_id res chain seq x y z
N GLY A 1 -31.24 -17.63 33.36
CA GLY A 1 -30.07 -17.51 32.53
C GLY A 1 -29.12 -16.54 33.16
N GLU A 2 -27.98 -17.02 33.62
CA GLU A 2 -26.90 -16.19 34.13
C GLU A 2 -26.47 -15.23 33.05
N SER A 3 -26.40 -13.95 33.37
CA SER A 3 -25.89 -12.93 32.50
C SER A 3 -24.41 -13.24 32.24
N GLU A 4 -24.06 -13.64 31.02
CA GLU A 4 -22.67 -13.82 30.55
C GLU A 4 -21.94 -12.48 30.42
N ALA A 5 -21.93 -11.71 31.49
CA ALA A 5 -21.06 -10.52 31.55
C ALA A 5 -19.63 -11.00 31.73
N LEU A 6 -18.80 -10.78 30.74
CA LEU A 6 -17.35 -11.03 30.85
C LEU A 6 -16.82 -10.34 32.11
N ALA A 7 -16.24 -11.13 33.02
CA ALA A 7 -15.73 -10.59 34.27
C ALA A 7 -14.71 -9.47 33.98
N ARG A 8 -14.75 -8.37 34.72
CA ARG A 8 -13.88 -7.19 34.54
C ARG A 8 -12.39 -7.55 34.50
N HIS A 9 -11.99 -8.56 35.29
CA HIS A 9 -10.62 -9.09 35.25
C HIS A 9 -10.26 -9.78 33.93
N THR A 10 -11.21 -10.45 33.28
CA THR A 10 -10.99 -11.13 32.00
C THR A 10 -10.82 -10.11 30.88
N THR A 11 -11.63 -9.07 30.83
CA THR A 11 -11.51 -8.01 29.82
C THR A 11 -10.21 -7.25 29.96
N LEU A 12 -9.77 -6.96 31.20
CA LEU A 12 -8.48 -6.31 31.44
C LEU A 12 -7.29 -7.20 31.03
N LYS A 13 -7.32 -8.49 31.34
CA LYS A 13 -6.29 -9.45 30.92
C LYS A 13 -6.20 -9.56 29.40
N LEU A 14 -7.35 -9.62 28.72
CA LEU A 14 -7.39 -9.62 27.24
C LEU A 14 -6.82 -8.33 26.66
N ALA A 15 -7.15 -7.17 27.22
CA ALA A 15 -6.61 -5.89 26.77
C ALA A 15 -5.08 -5.82 26.94
N LEU A 16 -4.57 -6.22 28.11
CA LEU A 16 -3.13 -6.23 28.38
C LEU A 16 -2.39 -7.23 27.48
N ALA A 17 -2.95 -8.42 27.30
CA ALA A 17 -2.42 -9.41 26.34
C ALA A 17 -2.42 -8.85 24.92
N GLY A 18 -3.51 -8.22 24.50
CA GLY A 18 -3.60 -7.58 23.18
C GLY A 18 -2.56 -6.48 22.98
N LEU A 19 -2.44 -5.55 23.92
CA LEU A 19 -1.45 -4.48 23.85
C LEU A 19 -0.01 -5.04 23.88
N GLY A 20 0.27 -6.01 24.74
CA GLY A 20 1.57 -6.69 24.80
C GLY A 20 1.91 -7.37 23.47
N THR A 21 0.95 -8.05 22.85
CA THR A 21 1.14 -8.67 21.53
C THR A 21 1.40 -7.63 20.43
N ILE A 22 0.69 -6.50 20.44
CA ILE A 22 0.93 -5.41 19.48
C ILE A 22 2.37 -4.89 19.61
N VAL A 23 2.83 -4.63 20.83
CA VAL A 23 4.20 -4.15 21.07
C VAL A 23 5.23 -5.20 20.63
N LEU A 24 5.03 -6.46 21.02
CA LEU A 24 5.92 -7.56 20.66
C LEU A 24 6.02 -7.76 19.14
N VAL A 25 4.89 -7.84 18.45
CA VAL A 25 4.86 -8.03 16.98
C VAL A 25 5.49 -6.84 16.28
N THR A 26 5.18 -5.62 16.74
CA THR A 26 5.79 -4.42 16.15
C THR A 26 7.31 -4.43 16.33
N ALA A 27 7.82 -4.80 17.51
CA ALA A 27 9.25 -4.93 17.76
C ALA A 27 9.90 -6.02 16.90
N LEU A 28 9.30 -7.21 16.82
CA LEU A 28 9.80 -8.32 16.00
C LEU A 28 9.87 -7.96 14.51
N VAL A 29 8.84 -7.35 13.97
CA VAL A 29 8.80 -6.91 12.56
C VAL A 29 9.82 -5.78 12.30
N GLN A 30 10.16 -4.97 13.31
CA GLN A 30 11.23 -3.98 13.18
C GLN A 30 12.62 -4.63 13.07
N ILE A 31 12.86 -5.73 13.77
CA ILE A 31 14.13 -6.47 13.75
C ILE A 31 14.21 -7.33 12.48
N GLU A 32 13.16 -8.07 12.18
CA GLU A 32 13.10 -9.02 11.05
C GLU A 32 11.91 -8.72 10.12
N PRO A 33 12.12 -7.95 9.05
CA PRO A 33 11.05 -7.54 8.13
C PRO A 33 10.34 -8.70 7.42
N SER A 34 10.97 -9.88 7.28
CA SER A 34 10.35 -11.07 6.67
C SER A 34 9.11 -11.54 7.42
N LEU A 35 9.03 -11.24 8.72
CA LEU A 35 7.89 -11.58 9.57
C LEU A 35 6.67 -10.67 9.39
N THR A 36 6.72 -9.64 8.54
CA THR A 36 5.64 -8.64 8.41
C THR A 36 4.30 -9.26 8.04
N ILE A 37 4.27 -10.25 7.13
CA ILE A 37 3.02 -10.90 6.72
C ILE A 37 2.40 -11.66 7.90
N PHE A 38 3.18 -12.48 8.60
CA PHE A 38 2.72 -13.18 9.80
C PHE A 38 2.35 -12.21 10.92
N GLY A 39 3.15 -11.17 11.13
CA GLY A 39 2.87 -10.10 12.08
C GLY A 39 1.55 -9.39 11.78
N GLY A 40 1.24 -9.15 10.52
CA GLY A 40 -0.03 -8.57 10.07
C GLY A 40 -1.23 -9.45 10.44
N VAL A 41 -1.13 -10.76 10.26
CA VAL A 41 -2.18 -11.71 10.67
C VAL A 41 -2.35 -11.74 12.19
N VAL A 42 -1.24 -11.78 12.94
CA VAL A 42 -1.28 -11.73 14.41
C VAL A 42 -1.88 -10.42 14.91
N LEU A 43 -1.54 -9.28 14.32
CA LEU A 43 -2.14 -7.98 14.64
C LEU A 43 -3.66 -7.98 14.36
N ALA A 44 -4.09 -8.55 13.22
CA ALA A 44 -5.50 -8.70 12.90
C ALA A 44 -6.26 -9.48 13.99
N LEU A 45 -5.73 -10.63 14.41
CA LEU A 45 -6.31 -11.42 15.48
C LEU A 45 -6.26 -10.71 16.84
N THR A 46 -5.21 -9.95 17.09
CA THR A 46 -5.05 -9.19 18.34
C THR A 46 -6.09 -8.09 18.48
N THR A 47 -6.63 -7.54 17.37
CA THR A 47 -7.75 -6.59 17.42
C THR A 47 -8.95 -7.17 18.15
N LEU A 48 -9.21 -8.48 18.02
CA LEU A 48 -10.31 -9.17 18.70
C LEU A 48 -10.15 -9.14 20.22
N CYS A 49 -8.91 -9.15 20.73
CA CYS A 49 -8.63 -9.09 22.17
C CYS A 49 -8.90 -7.69 22.77
N LEU A 50 -8.86 -6.63 21.96
CA LEU A 50 -9.10 -5.25 22.42
C LEU A 50 -10.60 -4.89 22.47
N ILE A 51 -11.40 -5.52 21.61
CA ILE A 51 -12.83 -5.22 21.47
C ILE A 51 -13.61 -5.40 22.78
N PRO A 52 -13.46 -6.51 23.56
CA PRO A 52 -14.22 -6.69 24.79
C PRO A 52 -13.98 -5.59 25.83
N SER A 53 -12.74 -5.10 25.93
CA SER A 53 -12.40 -4.05 26.90
C SER A 53 -12.95 -2.69 26.48
N LEU A 54 -12.84 -2.33 25.21
CA LEU A 54 -13.41 -1.09 24.69
C LEU A 54 -14.94 -1.11 24.75
N PHE A 55 -15.54 -2.26 24.44
CA PHE A 55 -16.97 -2.46 24.55
C PHE A 55 -17.46 -2.29 26.00
N ALA A 56 -16.76 -2.87 26.98
CA ALA A 56 -17.07 -2.70 28.40
C ALA A 56 -16.93 -1.24 28.86
N ALA A 57 -15.91 -0.52 28.38
CA ALA A 57 -15.70 0.89 28.67
C ALA A 57 -16.86 1.76 28.13
N ILE A 58 -17.24 1.54 26.85
CA ILE A 58 -18.36 2.25 26.22
C ILE A 58 -19.68 1.94 26.88
N ALA A 59 -19.97 0.66 27.21
CA ALA A 59 -21.16 0.27 27.92
C ALA A 59 -21.23 0.91 29.33
N GLY A 60 -20.08 1.06 29.99
CA GLY A 60 -19.97 1.78 31.27
C GLY A 60 -20.24 3.28 31.13
N GLY A 61 -19.69 3.92 30.13
CA GLY A 61 -19.91 5.33 29.81
C GLY A 61 -21.36 5.63 29.42
N LEU A 62 -21.98 4.77 28.62
CA LEU A 62 -23.40 4.87 28.26
C LEU A 62 -24.33 4.73 29.43
N ARG A 63 -24.01 3.84 30.37
CA ARG A 63 -24.77 3.74 31.63
C ARG A 63 -24.76 5.02 32.42
N TRP A 64 -23.56 5.58 32.63
CA TRP A 64 -23.41 6.87 33.32
C TRP A 64 -24.19 8.00 32.62
N ALA A 65 -24.15 8.04 31.26
CA ALA A 65 -24.93 8.99 30.48
C ALA A 65 -26.45 8.75 30.60
N ALA A 66 -26.89 7.49 30.55
CA ALA A 66 -28.31 7.13 30.69
C ALA A 66 -28.91 7.52 32.05
N GLU A 67 -28.11 7.37 33.12
CA GLU A 67 -28.50 7.78 34.49
C GLU A 67 -28.67 9.31 34.57
N ARG A 68 -27.85 10.08 33.82
CA ARG A 68 -27.92 11.56 33.78
C ARG A 68 -29.02 12.12 32.90
N VAL A 69 -29.22 11.55 31.71
CA VAL A 69 -30.16 12.07 30.68
C VAL A 69 -31.56 11.51 30.88
N ARG A 70 -31.77 10.49 31.76
CA ARG A 70 -33.04 9.81 32.00
C ARG A 70 -33.75 9.33 30.72
N SER A 71 -33.00 8.91 29.72
CA SER A 71 -33.54 8.41 28.45
C SER A 71 -33.88 6.95 28.52
N SER A 72 -35.16 6.60 28.33
CA SER A 72 -35.66 5.23 28.30
C SER A 72 -34.97 4.40 27.18
N ALA A 73 -34.69 4.99 26.03
CA ALA A 73 -33.99 4.32 24.93
C ALA A 73 -32.55 3.94 25.31
N LEU A 74 -31.80 4.79 25.99
CA LEU A 74 -30.45 4.49 26.46
C LEU A 74 -30.43 3.41 27.53
N ILE A 75 -31.41 3.39 28.44
CA ILE A 75 -31.54 2.35 29.47
C ILE A 75 -31.77 0.98 28.82
N ILE A 76 -32.65 0.90 27.81
CA ILE A 76 -32.91 -0.33 27.05
C ILE A 76 -31.62 -0.78 26.34
N VAL A 77 -30.93 0.11 25.64
CA VAL A 77 -29.68 -0.23 24.92
C VAL A 77 -28.63 -0.77 25.88
N VAL A 78 -28.42 -0.13 27.02
CA VAL A 78 -27.41 -0.58 28.00
C VAL A 78 -27.80 -1.95 28.60
N SER A 79 -29.07 -2.19 28.86
CA SER A 79 -29.55 -3.49 29.39
C SER A 79 -29.37 -4.60 28.36
N GLU A 80 -29.70 -4.32 27.08
CA GLU A 80 -29.55 -5.27 25.98
C GLU A 80 -28.07 -5.58 25.65
N LEU A 81 -27.21 -4.55 25.58
CA LEU A 81 -25.77 -4.72 25.36
C LEU A 81 -25.13 -5.63 26.42
N ARG A 82 -25.58 -5.54 27.66
CA ARG A 82 -25.11 -6.42 28.75
C ARG A 82 -25.63 -7.85 28.63
N ALA A 83 -26.88 -8.01 28.26
CA ALA A 83 -27.50 -9.32 28.11
C ALA A 83 -26.94 -10.12 26.90
N THR A 84 -26.33 -9.43 25.91
CA THR A 84 -25.86 -10.01 24.66
C THR A 84 -24.38 -9.71 24.38
N THR A 85 -23.58 -9.49 25.43
CA THR A 85 -22.18 -9.03 25.33
C THR A 85 -21.33 -9.92 24.43
N THR A 86 -21.38 -11.24 24.58
CA THR A 86 -20.55 -12.19 23.77
C THR A 86 -20.85 -12.06 22.28
N ARG A 87 -22.11 -11.94 21.92
CA ARG A 87 -22.56 -11.79 20.55
C ARG A 87 -22.22 -10.42 19.98
N ALA A 88 -22.39 -9.36 20.76
CA ALA A 88 -22.03 -8.01 20.38
C ALA A 88 -20.51 -7.90 20.10
N VAL A 89 -19.68 -8.52 20.96
CA VAL A 89 -18.23 -8.61 20.79
C VAL A 89 -17.85 -9.39 19.51
N ALA A 90 -18.53 -10.50 19.22
CA ALA A 90 -18.29 -11.26 18.00
C ALA A 90 -18.61 -10.44 16.72
N LEU A 91 -19.75 -9.72 16.70
CA LEU A 91 -20.13 -8.82 15.62
C LEU A 91 -19.15 -7.67 15.44
N ALA A 92 -18.76 -7.03 16.53
CA ALA A 92 -17.73 -5.98 16.53
C ALA A 92 -16.39 -6.54 16.03
N GLY A 93 -16.07 -7.80 16.35
CA GLY A 93 -14.87 -8.50 15.89
C GLY A 93 -14.84 -8.66 14.38
N ILE A 94 -15.91 -9.12 13.77
CA ILE A 94 -16.03 -9.27 12.32
C ILE A 94 -15.87 -7.91 11.63
N ALA A 95 -16.57 -6.88 12.11
CA ALA A 95 -16.45 -5.53 11.57
C ALA A 95 -15.03 -4.96 11.74
N GLY A 96 -14.41 -5.17 12.91
CA GLY A 96 -13.05 -4.73 13.19
C GLY A 96 -12.01 -5.38 12.27
N LEU A 97 -12.10 -6.68 12.08
CA LEU A 97 -11.19 -7.42 11.20
C LEU A 97 -11.29 -6.97 9.74
N ALA A 98 -12.51 -6.70 9.27
CA ALA A 98 -12.76 -6.18 7.93
C ALA A 98 -12.14 -4.79 7.71
N VAL A 99 -12.36 -3.88 8.65
CA VAL A 99 -11.80 -2.52 8.60
C VAL A 99 -10.28 -2.58 8.68
N TYR A 100 -9.73 -3.42 9.56
CA TYR A 100 -8.29 -3.67 9.66
C TYR A 100 -7.70 -4.04 8.29
N GLY A 101 -8.24 -5.08 7.64
CA GLY A 101 -7.74 -5.57 6.36
C GLY A 101 -7.84 -4.51 5.25
N SER A 102 -8.98 -3.84 5.15
CA SER A 102 -9.21 -2.78 4.15
C SER A 102 -8.27 -1.60 4.34
N VAL A 103 -8.06 -1.13 5.58
CA VAL A 103 -7.17 0.01 5.88
C VAL A 103 -5.71 -0.37 5.71
N ALA A 104 -5.28 -1.53 6.20
CA ALA A 104 -3.89 -1.97 6.13
C ALA A 104 -3.45 -2.24 4.68
N ILE A 105 -4.19 -3.07 3.94
CA ILE A 105 -3.83 -3.46 2.56
C ILE A 105 -4.04 -2.29 1.60
N GLY A 106 -5.19 -1.63 1.67
CA GLY A 106 -5.50 -0.50 0.80
C GLY A 106 -4.57 0.69 1.01
N GLY A 107 -4.22 0.99 2.26
CA GLY A 107 -3.26 2.04 2.61
C GLY A 107 -1.86 1.73 2.09
N ALA A 108 -1.35 0.52 2.33
CA ALA A 108 -0.04 0.10 1.85
C ALA A 108 0.07 0.12 0.31
N ARG A 109 -0.99 -0.33 -0.39
CA ARG A 109 -1.09 -0.21 -1.85
C ARG A 109 -1.05 1.24 -2.32
N ALA A 110 -1.80 2.13 -1.66
CA ALA A 110 -1.82 3.54 -2.02
C ALA A 110 -0.44 4.20 -1.82
N ASP A 111 0.27 3.86 -0.74
CA ASP A 111 1.63 4.34 -0.49
C ASP A 111 2.61 3.86 -1.56
N LEU A 112 2.53 2.58 -1.93
CA LEU A 112 3.39 2.02 -2.98
C LEU A 112 3.12 2.69 -4.33
N LEU A 113 1.86 2.89 -4.71
CA LEU A 113 1.52 3.59 -5.96
C LEU A 113 2.03 5.02 -5.98
N ARG A 114 1.93 5.77 -4.86
CA ARG A 114 2.51 7.12 -4.75
C ARG A 114 4.02 7.09 -4.88
N GLY A 115 4.67 6.13 -4.22
CA GLY A 115 6.11 5.97 -4.30
C GLY A 115 6.60 5.60 -5.70
N LEU A 116 5.88 4.73 -6.40
CA LEU A 116 6.14 4.38 -7.79
C LEU A 116 6.01 5.59 -8.71
N ASP A 117 4.97 6.40 -8.55
CA ASP A 117 4.76 7.61 -9.36
C ASP A 117 5.91 8.62 -9.17
N VAL A 118 6.32 8.87 -7.92
CA VAL A 118 7.49 9.71 -7.63
C VAL A 118 8.75 9.13 -8.25
N ASN A 119 9.02 7.85 -8.05
CA ASN A 119 10.21 7.19 -8.59
C ASN A 119 10.25 7.26 -10.12
N PHE A 120 9.16 6.93 -10.81
CA PHE A 120 9.12 6.98 -12.27
C PHE A 120 9.24 8.41 -12.80
N THR A 121 8.64 9.39 -12.11
CA THR A 121 8.81 10.80 -12.46
C THR A 121 10.28 11.21 -12.36
N GLU A 122 10.95 10.94 -11.24
CA GLU A 122 12.37 11.26 -11.07
C GLU A 122 13.27 10.50 -12.07
N TYR A 123 12.95 9.22 -12.32
CA TYR A 123 13.75 8.35 -13.17
C TYR A 123 13.65 8.71 -14.65
N LEU A 124 12.46 9.08 -15.11
CA LEU A 124 12.19 9.35 -16.53
C LEU A 124 12.38 10.81 -16.91
N HIS A 125 12.37 11.74 -15.95
CA HIS A 125 12.49 13.20 -16.20
C HIS A 125 13.89 13.63 -16.67
N THR A 126 14.77 12.67 -16.89
CA THR A 126 16.11 12.93 -17.46
C THR A 126 16.07 13.22 -18.96
N ALA A 127 14.96 12.99 -19.64
CA ALA A 127 14.77 13.27 -21.06
C ALA A 127 13.33 13.69 -21.36
N ASP A 128 13.16 14.55 -22.35
CA ASP A 128 11.83 14.95 -22.85
C ASP A 128 11.18 13.87 -23.72
N VAL A 129 12.02 13.15 -24.49
CA VAL A 129 11.60 12.08 -25.39
C VAL A 129 12.54 10.88 -25.25
N TRP A 130 11.95 9.70 -25.22
CA TRP A 130 12.64 8.42 -25.13
C TRP A 130 12.47 7.64 -26.43
N VAL A 131 13.57 7.03 -26.90
CA VAL A 131 13.57 6.11 -28.04
C VAL A 131 14.02 4.74 -27.54
N THR A 132 13.21 3.71 -27.76
CA THR A 132 13.45 2.32 -27.30
C THR A 132 13.05 1.32 -28.37
N THR A 133 13.41 0.05 -28.20
CA THR A 133 12.99 -1.05 -29.09
C THR A 133 11.50 -1.43 -28.98
N GLY A 134 10.72 -0.66 -28.26
CA GLY A 134 9.30 -0.92 -27.98
C GLY A 134 9.07 -1.40 -26.54
N GLY A 135 7.87 -1.11 -26.03
CA GLY A 135 7.53 -1.39 -24.65
C GLY A 135 8.22 -0.48 -23.63
N ASN A 136 8.04 -0.83 -22.35
CA ASN A 136 8.56 -0.04 -21.21
C ASN A 136 9.95 -0.49 -20.75
N ASP A 137 10.46 -1.59 -21.28
CA ASP A 137 11.72 -2.17 -20.83
C ASP A 137 12.92 -1.35 -21.32
N LEU A 138 13.72 -0.88 -20.35
CA LEU A 138 14.98 -0.17 -20.59
C LEU A 138 16.19 -1.11 -20.43
N THR A 139 15.99 -2.40 -20.20
CA THR A 139 17.01 -3.27 -19.65
C THR A 139 17.44 -4.39 -20.61
N THR A 140 16.49 -5.06 -21.26
CA THR A 140 16.77 -6.34 -21.91
C THR A 140 16.98 -6.25 -23.43
N ASN A 141 16.53 -5.17 -24.06
CA ASN A 141 16.53 -5.04 -25.50
C ASN A 141 17.45 -3.92 -25.97
N SER A 142 18.73 -4.23 -26.15
CA SER A 142 19.64 -3.32 -26.85
C SER A 142 19.37 -3.32 -28.37
N PHE A 143 19.73 -2.24 -29.02
CA PHE A 143 19.65 -2.11 -30.46
C PHE A 143 20.93 -1.49 -31.04
N ARG A 144 21.26 -1.84 -32.26
CA ARG A 144 22.36 -1.19 -32.97
C ARG A 144 21.96 0.24 -33.32
N ASP A 145 22.75 1.20 -32.89
CA ASP A 145 22.45 2.61 -33.15
C ASP A 145 22.42 2.97 -34.66
N GLU A 146 23.22 2.31 -35.51
CA GLU A 146 23.29 2.52 -36.97
C GLU A 146 23.17 4.00 -37.39
N GLY A 147 23.62 4.90 -36.53
CA GLY A 147 23.54 6.34 -36.71
C GLY A 147 22.18 6.97 -36.36
N ALA A 148 21.31 6.27 -35.64
CA ALA A 148 20.03 6.81 -35.16
C ALA A 148 20.24 8.01 -34.23
N ALA A 149 21.14 7.91 -33.26
CA ALA A 149 21.45 9.01 -32.34
C ALA A 149 21.96 10.24 -33.12
N ARG A 150 22.85 10.04 -34.12
CA ARG A 150 23.35 11.14 -34.98
C ARG A 150 22.25 11.75 -35.84
N ALA A 151 21.34 10.94 -36.37
CA ALA A 151 20.23 11.43 -37.18
C ALA A 151 19.28 12.29 -36.33
N ILE A 152 18.95 11.84 -35.12
CA ILE A 152 18.11 12.58 -34.16
C ILE A 152 18.81 13.90 -33.75
N ALA A 153 20.10 13.86 -33.42
CA ALA A 153 20.86 15.02 -32.99
C ALA A 153 20.96 16.14 -34.07
N ARG A 154 20.80 15.79 -35.34
CA ARG A 154 20.75 16.78 -36.46
C ARG A 154 19.42 17.51 -36.56
N SER A 155 18.37 17.03 -35.87
CA SER A 155 17.07 17.67 -35.88
C SER A 155 17.12 19.04 -35.21
N PRO A 156 16.56 20.11 -35.82
CA PRO A 156 16.56 21.44 -35.23
C PRO A 156 15.75 21.53 -33.93
N ALA A 157 14.88 20.54 -33.65
CA ALA A 157 14.08 20.46 -32.43
C ALA A 157 14.86 19.88 -31.25
N VAL A 158 15.99 19.24 -31.47
CA VAL A 158 16.76 18.49 -30.48
C VAL A 158 17.92 19.30 -29.94
N ALA A 159 18.09 19.31 -28.64
CA ALA A 159 19.23 19.91 -27.94
C ALA A 159 20.36 18.90 -27.73
N SER A 160 20.03 17.70 -27.25
CA SER A 160 21.01 16.65 -27.02
C SER A 160 20.40 15.25 -27.18
N VAL A 161 21.25 14.26 -27.48
CA VAL A 161 20.90 12.83 -27.49
C VAL A 161 21.94 12.08 -26.68
N ARG A 162 21.50 11.27 -25.73
CA ARG A 162 22.38 10.48 -24.85
C ARG A 162 21.96 9.01 -24.89
N ALA A 163 22.97 8.13 -24.94
CA ALA A 163 22.74 6.70 -24.85
C ALA A 163 22.45 6.28 -23.39
N TYR A 164 21.41 5.52 -23.20
CA TYR A 164 21.12 4.79 -21.97
C TYR A 164 21.38 3.31 -22.25
N GLN A 165 22.04 2.63 -21.31
CA GLN A 165 22.34 1.21 -21.42
C GLN A 165 21.90 0.48 -20.15
N GLY A 166 21.50 -0.75 -20.28
CA GLY A 166 21.09 -1.59 -19.15
C GLY A 166 21.25 -3.06 -19.47
N GLY A 167 21.20 -3.88 -18.43
CA GLY A 167 21.31 -5.33 -18.57
C GLY A 167 21.21 -6.03 -17.22
N PHE A 168 21.26 -7.34 -17.25
CA PHE A 168 21.39 -8.15 -16.06
C PHE A 168 22.77 -8.78 -15.97
N LEU A 169 23.27 -8.91 -14.75
CA LEU A 169 24.55 -9.54 -14.46
C LEU A 169 24.39 -10.45 -13.23
N ASP A 170 24.82 -11.70 -13.37
CA ASP A 170 24.83 -12.63 -12.25
C ASP A 170 26.07 -12.37 -11.39
N VAL A 171 25.84 -11.98 -10.12
CA VAL A 171 26.88 -11.72 -9.13
C VAL A 171 26.66 -12.66 -7.94
N GLY A 172 27.40 -13.76 -7.91
CA GLY A 172 27.12 -14.85 -6.99
C GLY A 172 25.71 -15.43 -7.20
N PRO A 173 24.90 -15.54 -6.16
CA PRO A 173 23.51 -16.03 -6.27
C PRO A 173 22.51 -14.97 -6.74
N ARG A 174 22.96 -13.72 -6.97
CA ARG A 174 22.07 -12.59 -7.27
C ARG A 174 22.14 -12.21 -8.75
N ARG A 175 20.97 -12.05 -9.37
CA ARG A 175 20.85 -11.46 -10.68
C ARG A 175 20.67 -9.95 -10.56
N MET A 176 21.76 -9.21 -10.58
CA MET A 176 21.79 -7.75 -10.40
C MET A 176 21.31 -7.03 -11.66
N TRP A 177 20.53 -5.97 -11.48
CA TRP A 177 20.19 -5.06 -12.55
C TRP A 177 21.32 -4.02 -12.70
N ILE A 178 21.96 -4.03 -13.87
CA ILE A 178 22.98 -3.05 -14.23
C ILE A 178 22.33 -1.92 -15.01
N ILE A 179 22.54 -0.71 -14.55
CA ILE A 179 22.02 0.52 -15.14
C ILE A 179 23.22 1.40 -15.51
N ALA A 180 23.37 1.71 -16.78
CA ALA A 180 24.41 2.61 -17.23
C ALA A 180 23.78 3.93 -17.70
N ARG A 181 24.07 4.98 -16.95
CA ARG A 181 23.59 6.33 -17.24
C ARG A 181 24.63 7.14 -17.97
N PRO A 182 24.21 7.95 -18.97
CA PRO A 182 25.12 8.85 -19.65
C PRO A 182 25.70 9.86 -18.65
N PRO A 183 26.98 10.24 -18.82
CA PRO A 183 27.60 11.27 -18.00
C PRO A 183 26.98 12.64 -18.37
N GLY A 184 26.05 13.11 -17.57
CA GLY A 184 25.35 14.39 -17.79
C GLY A 184 25.17 15.16 -16.49
N ASP A 185 24.52 16.32 -16.57
CA ASP A 185 24.28 17.21 -15.41
C ASP A 185 23.13 16.73 -14.53
N GLY A 186 22.33 15.77 -15.01
CA GLY A 186 21.22 15.19 -14.27
C GLY A 186 21.65 14.27 -13.14
N SER A 187 20.73 14.00 -12.21
CA SER A 187 20.95 13.01 -11.17
C SER A 187 21.06 11.61 -11.78
N PRO A 188 22.13 10.86 -11.49
CA PRO A 188 22.29 9.49 -12.01
C PRO A 188 21.29 8.50 -11.41
N ILE A 189 20.71 8.85 -10.28
CA ILE A 189 19.72 8.05 -9.56
C ILE A 189 18.58 8.94 -9.06
N PRO A 190 17.35 8.41 -8.89
CA PRO A 190 16.26 9.15 -8.25
C PRO A 190 16.64 9.57 -6.83
N VAL A 191 16.31 10.81 -6.46
CA VAL A 191 16.62 11.36 -5.13
C VAL A 191 15.91 10.56 -4.04
N SER A 192 14.67 10.13 -4.30
CA SER A 192 13.86 9.31 -3.40
C SER A 192 14.46 7.94 -3.10
N GLN A 193 15.41 7.48 -3.91
CA GLN A 193 16.03 6.16 -3.79
C GLN A 193 17.38 6.18 -3.06
N LEU A 194 17.93 7.36 -2.76
CA LEU A 194 19.20 7.49 -2.07
C LEU A 194 19.05 7.13 -0.58
N LEU A 195 19.90 6.23 -0.08
CA LEU A 195 19.97 5.87 1.34
C LEU A 195 21.22 6.43 2.02
N HIS A 196 22.40 6.29 1.38
CA HIS A 196 23.64 6.78 1.93
C HIS A 196 24.50 7.45 0.87
N GLY A 197 25.12 8.54 1.23
CA GLY A 197 25.96 9.35 0.34
C GLY A 197 25.30 10.67 -0.06
N SER A 198 25.73 11.24 -1.19
CA SER A 198 25.20 12.50 -1.73
C SER A 198 25.07 12.38 -3.23
N ILE A 199 23.94 12.78 -3.78
CA ILE A 199 23.62 12.74 -5.24
C ILE A 199 24.67 13.50 -6.05
N GLY A 200 24.98 14.72 -5.64
CA GLY A 200 25.97 15.56 -6.36
C GLY A 200 27.37 14.95 -6.34
N ARG A 201 27.81 14.34 -5.23
CA ARG A 201 29.08 13.62 -5.16
C ARG A 201 29.05 12.35 -6.01
N ALA A 202 27.99 11.56 -5.92
CA ALA A 202 27.84 10.34 -6.74
C ALA A 202 27.88 10.67 -8.23
N GLY A 203 27.16 11.71 -8.68
CA GLY A 203 27.20 12.15 -10.07
C GLY A 203 28.61 12.56 -10.54
N ARG A 204 29.37 13.29 -9.72
CA ARG A 204 30.76 13.63 -10.06
C ARG A 204 31.65 12.39 -10.18
N LEU A 205 31.55 11.46 -9.22
CA LEU A 205 32.35 10.24 -9.21
C LEU A 205 32.02 9.32 -10.40
N LEU A 206 30.74 9.16 -10.73
CA LEU A 206 30.33 8.38 -11.91
C LEU A 206 30.86 9.00 -13.21
N ARG A 207 30.89 10.33 -13.33
CA ARG A 207 31.51 11.02 -14.51
C ARG A 207 33.02 10.78 -14.64
N GLN A 208 33.71 10.59 -13.53
CA GLN A 208 35.15 10.30 -13.53
C GLN A 208 35.44 8.87 -13.99
N GLY A 209 34.46 7.96 -13.92
CA GLY A 209 34.63 6.53 -14.15
C GLY A 209 35.26 5.78 -12.98
N GLY A 210 35.14 4.46 -12.98
CA GLY A 210 35.64 3.61 -11.93
C GLY A 210 34.81 3.64 -10.62
N TRP A 211 33.61 4.19 -10.67
CA TRP A 211 32.68 4.30 -9.55
C TRP A 211 31.30 3.78 -9.91
N ALA A 212 30.58 3.24 -8.90
CA ALA A 212 29.21 2.79 -9.05
C ALA A 212 28.37 3.17 -7.84
N THR A 213 27.06 3.32 -7.99
CA THR A 213 26.15 3.24 -6.89
C THR A 213 25.61 1.83 -6.76
N ILE A 214 25.41 1.35 -5.55
CA ILE A 214 25.01 -0.03 -5.28
C ILE A 214 23.77 -0.05 -4.39
N SER A 215 22.94 -1.09 -4.54
CA SER A 215 21.79 -1.29 -3.66
C SER A 215 22.19 -1.67 -2.24
N ASP A 216 21.37 -1.29 -1.27
CA ASP A 216 21.57 -1.53 0.15
C ASP A 216 21.67 -3.03 0.50
N GLY A 217 20.85 -3.87 -0.16
CA GLY A 217 20.92 -5.32 0.02
C GLY A 217 22.28 -5.89 -0.37
N PHE A 218 22.84 -5.43 -1.48
CA PHE A 218 24.18 -5.82 -1.91
C PHE A 218 25.27 -5.25 -1.00
N ALA A 219 25.12 -3.98 -0.60
CA ALA A 219 26.06 -3.33 0.31
C ALA A 219 26.17 -4.05 1.67
N ARG A 220 25.03 -4.44 2.26
CA ARG A 220 25.00 -5.19 3.53
C ARG A 220 25.62 -6.56 3.43
N GLU A 221 25.31 -7.32 2.40
CA GLU A 221 25.83 -8.67 2.20
C GLU A 221 27.35 -8.68 2.05
N HIS A 222 27.90 -7.70 1.35
CA HIS A 222 29.35 -7.59 1.12
C HIS A 222 30.06 -6.62 2.10
N HIS A 223 29.36 -6.16 3.16
CA HIS A 223 29.87 -5.21 4.16
C HIS A 223 30.50 -3.93 3.56
N LEU A 224 29.91 -3.44 2.45
CA LEU A 224 30.40 -2.28 1.73
C LEU A 224 29.83 -0.98 2.32
N ARG A 225 30.63 0.07 2.28
CA ARG A 225 30.26 1.43 2.67
C ARG A 225 30.60 2.41 1.54
N VAL A 226 30.03 3.61 1.57
CA VAL A 226 30.37 4.68 0.62
C VAL A 226 31.89 4.95 0.72
N GLY A 227 32.57 4.94 -0.42
CA GLY A 227 34.01 5.05 -0.53
C GLY A 227 34.77 3.73 -0.55
N ALA A 228 34.15 2.61 -0.17
CA ALA A 228 34.77 1.28 -0.28
C ALA A 228 34.93 0.87 -1.74
N SER A 229 35.83 -0.10 -2.00
CA SER A 229 35.99 -0.70 -3.34
C SER A 229 35.46 -2.13 -3.34
N PHE A 230 34.89 -2.55 -4.46
CA PHE A 230 34.43 -3.92 -4.69
C PHE A 230 34.80 -4.38 -6.10
N SER A 231 34.78 -5.70 -6.31
CA SER A 231 35.02 -6.31 -7.63
C SER A 231 33.69 -6.76 -8.23
N LEU A 232 33.42 -6.34 -9.49
CA LEU A 232 32.24 -6.74 -10.25
C LEU A 232 32.67 -7.69 -11.37
N PRO A 233 32.12 -8.91 -11.49
CA PRO A 233 32.44 -9.86 -12.55
C PRO A 233 31.76 -9.40 -13.84
N THR A 234 32.47 -8.71 -14.71
CA THR A 234 31.95 -8.21 -15.98
C THR A 234 32.38 -9.10 -17.17
N PRO A 235 31.72 -9.00 -18.33
CA PRO A 235 32.10 -9.77 -19.53
C PRO A 235 33.55 -9.59 -19.94
N ALA A 236 34.13 -8.40 -19.75
CA ALA A 236 35.55 -8.11 -20.05
C ALA A 236 36.53 -8.56 -18.96
N GLY A 237 36.01 -9.20 -17.88
CA GLY A 237 36.78 -9.57 -16.70
C GLY A 237 36.41 -8.78 -15.45
N PRO A 238 37.03 -9.07 -14.30
CA PRO A 238 36.72 -8.40 -13.03
C PRO A 238 37.01 -6.90 -13.10
N ALA A 239 35.99 -6.07 -12.87
CA ALA A 239 36.11 -4.62 -12.77
C ALA A 239 36.17 -4.19 -11.31
N ARG A 240 37.22 -3.45 -10.92
CA ARG A 240 37.32 -2.86 -9.59
C ARG A 240 36.66 -1.48 -9.61
N LEU A 241 35.59 -1.32 -8.80
CA LEU A 241 34.78 -0.10 -8.73
C LEU A 241 34.72 0.43 -7.30
N GLY A 242 34.69 1.75 -7.16
CA GLY A 242 34.42 2.43 -5.89
C GLY A 242 32.93 2.62 -5.65
N VAL A 243 32.48 2.56 -4.41
CA VAL A 243 31.09 2.83 -4.02
C VAL A 243 30.86 4.33 -3.90
N ALA A 244 30.15 4.94 -4.87
CA ALA A 244 29.83 6.37 -4.89
C ALA A 244 28.67 6.73 -3.97
N ALA A 245 27.65 5.87 -3.88
CA ALA A 245 26.49 6.01 -3.01
C ALA A 245 25.81 4.64 -2.81
N ILE A 246 24.93 4.54 -1.81
CA ILE A 246 24.10 3.36 -1.58
C ILE A 246 22.64 3.78 -1.77
N THR A 247 21.91 3.00 -2.56
CA THR A 247 20.51 3.23 -2.94
C THR A 247 19.61 2.12 -2.42
N THR A 248 18.31 2.28 -2.55
CA THR A 248 17.37 1.16 -2.47
C THR A 248 17.65 0.15 -3.60
N ASN A 249 16.84 -0.89 -3.72
CA ASN A 249 17.00 -1.88 -4.81
C ASN A 249 16.55 -1.36 -6.20
N LEU A 250 16.17 -0.10 -6.32
CA LEU A 250 15.68 0.54 -7.56
C LEU A 250 14.54 -0.23 -8.24
N GLY A 251 13.70 -0.91 -7.45
CA GLY A 251 12.59 -1.72 -7.96
C GLY A 251 12.95 -3.13 -8.42
N TRP A 252 14.20 -3.55 -8.28
CA TRP A 252 14.64 -4.91 -8.57
C TRP A 252 15.08 -5.63 -7.29
N SER A 253 14.29 -6.60 -6.82
CA SER A 253 14.48 -7.25 -5.51
C SER A 253 15.91 -7.77 -5.28
N PRO A 254 16.60 -8.43 -6.25
CA PRO A 254 17.97 -8.86 -6.05
C PRO A 254 18.97 -7.73 -5.91
N GLY A 255 18.65 -6.52 -6.36
CA GLY A 255 19.44 -5.32 -6.26
C GLY A 255 19.90 -4.76 -7.60
N ALA A 256 20.33 -3.49 -7.58
CA ALA A 256 20.80 -2.79 -8.77
C ALA A 256 22.17 -2.15 -8.54
N ILE A 257 22.91 -1.97 -9.62
CA ILE A 257 24.18 -1.25 -9.68
C ILE A 257 24.06 -0.20 -10.78
N VAL A 258 24.30 1.07 -10.46
CA VAL A 258 24.33 2.16 -11.45
C VAL A 258 25.76 2.58 -11.67
N LEU A 259 26.16 2.66 -12.94
CA LEU A 259 27.49 3.10 -13.37
C LEU A 259 27.37 4.07 -14.55
N SER A 260 28.49 4.61 -15.02
CA SER A 260 28.51 5.45 -16.23
C SER A 260 28.46 4.60 -17.50
N THR A 261 27.93 5.16 -18.61
CA THR A 261 27.99 4.49 -19.90
C THR A 261 29.45 4.32 -20.39
N LEU A 262 30.37 5.17 -19.93
CA LEU A 262 31.81 5.02 -20.23
C LEU A 262 32.36 3.71 -19.60
N ASP A 263 32.04 3.46 -18.34
CA ASP A 263 32.45 2.22 -17.67
C ASP A 263 31.70 1.01 -18.24
N TYR A 264 30.44 1.18 -18.63
CA TYR A 264 29.67 0.11 -19.26
C TYR A 264 30.30 -0.29 -20.61
N GLY A 265 30.57 0.65 -21.51
CA GLY A 265 31.24 0.38 -22.76
C GLY A 265 32.58 -0.32 -22.59
N ARG A 266 33.39 0.10 -21.58
CA ARG A 266 34.67 -0.53 -21.25
C ARG A 266 34.53 -1.97 -20.78
N TYR A 267 33.56 -2.25 -19.88
CA TYR A 267 33.47 -3.54 -19.21
C TYR A 267 32.52 -4.52 -19.89
N TRP A 268 31.57 -4.06 -20.70
CA TRP A 268 30.68 -4.90 -21.52
C TRP A 268 31.10 -4.98 -22.97
N GLN A 269 32.09 -4.15 -23.40
CA GLN A 269 32.62 -4.13 -24.78
C GLN A 269 31.51 -3.91 -25.82
N THR A 270 30.51 -3.10 -25.49
CA THR A 270 29.44 -2.70 -26.38
C THR A 270 29.03 -1.25 -26.14
N ASP A 271 28.75 -0.54 -27.23
CA ASP A 271 28.18 0.80 -27.19
C ASP A 271 26.68 0.80 -27.57
N ASP A 272 26.09 -0.39 -27.79
CA ASP A 272 24.70 -0.53 -28.19
C ASP A 272 23.78 -0.03 -27.06
N PRO A 273 22.89 0.96 -27.31
CA PRO A 273 21.98 1.47 -26.33
C PRO A 273 20.78 0.54 -26.14
N THR A 274 20.19 0.57 -24.97
CA THR A 274 18.85 0.02 -24.72
C THR A 274 17.78 1.11 -24.85
N ALA A 275 18.17 2.38 -24.72
CA ALA A 275 17.33 3.54 -25.02
C ALA A 275 18.19 4.74 -25.42
N LEU A 276 17.57 5.72 -26.13
CA LEU A 276 18.12 7.04 -26.29
C LEU A 276 17.30 8.05 -25.51
N GLU A 277 17.99 8.83 -24.70
CA GLU A 277 17.46 10.00 -23.99
C GLU A 277 17.62 11.21 -24.90
N VAL A 278 16.52 11.89 -25.24
CA VAL A 278 16.49 13.05 -26.14
C VAL A 278 15.97 14.26 -25.40
N ASP A 279 16.80 15.29 -25.28
CA ASP A 279 16.38 16.59 -24.77
C ASP A 279 15.99 17.50 -25.92
N LEU A 280 14.91 18.22 -25.74
CA LEU A 280 14.40 19.17 -26.72
C LEU A 280 14.97 20.57 -26.49
N ARG A 281 15.05 21.36 -27.54
CA ARG A 281 15.41 22.77 -27.38
C ARG A 281 14.32 23.57 -26.67
N PRO A 282 14.67 24.61 -25.94
CA PRO A 282 13.69 25.50 -25.31
C PRO A 282 12.64 25.99 -26.30
N GLY A 283 11.37 25.92 -25.92
CA GLY A 283 10.22 26.32 -26.73
C GLY A 283 9.66 25.23 -27.65
N VAL A 284 10.30 24.07 -27.78
CA VAL A 284 9.77 22.93 -28.53
C VAL A 284 8.81 22.15 -27.64
N THR A 285 7.56 21.97 -28.05
CA THR A 285 6.61 21.15 -27.32
C THR A 285 6.96 19.67 -27.40
N PRO A 286 6.71 18.84 -26.36
CA PRO A 286 6.98 17.41 -26.39
C PRO A 286 6.37 16.68 -27.59
N ALA A 287 5.16 17.05 -28.00
CA ALA A 287 4.49 16.48 -29.16
C ALA A 287 5.18 16.84 -30.49
N ALA A 288 5.69 18.08 -30.62
CA ALA A 288 6.45 18.49 -31.80
C ALA A 288 7.83 17.80 -31.82
N GLY A 289 8.48 17.73 -30.67
CA GLY A 289 9.76 17.00 -30.51
C GLY A 289 9.63 15.52 -30.87
N ARG A 290 8.59 14.84 -30.36
CA ARG A 290 8.30 13.44 -30.72
C ARG A 290 8.17 13.25 -32.23
N ARG A 291 7.40 14.11 -32.93
CA ARG A 291 7.26 14.05 -34.40
C ARG A 291 8.60 14.26 -35.12
N ALA A 292 9.38 15.21 -34.64
CA ALA A 292 10.71 15.49 -35.21
C ALA A 292 11.66 14.30 -35.04
N VAL A 293 11.65 13.64 -33.90
CA VAL A 293 12.44 12.43 -33.63
C VAL A 293 11.99 11.27 -34.54
N ILE A 294 10.66 11.04 -34.67
CA ILE A 294 10.12 10.03 -35.60
C ILE A 294 10.56 10.31 -37.05
N ALA A 295 10.47 11.55 -37.51
CA ALA A 295 10.90 11.95 -38.84
C ALA A 295 12.42 11.72 -39.04
N ALA A 296 13.24 12.07 -38.04
CA ALA A 296 14.69 11.85 -38.08
C ALA A 296 15.09 10.36 -38.13
N LEU A 297 14.28 9.49 -37.53
CA LEU A 297 14.48 8.03 -37.58
C LEU A 297 14.20 7.45 -38.98
N GLY A 298 13.48 8.15 -39.85
CA GLY A 298 13.33 7.78 -41.25
C GLY A 298 12.67 6.42 -41.48
N GLY A 299 11.73 6.00 -40.63
CA GLY A 299 11.05 4.71 -40.78
C GLY A 299 11.84 3.48 -40.30
N ARG A 300 12.90 3.66 -39.53
CA ARG A 300 13.64 2.56 -38.91
C ARG A 300 12.66 1.69 -38.10
N ARG A 301 12.58 0.40 -38.48
CA ARG A 301 11.65 -0.54 -37.87
C ARG A 301 12.12 -0.95 -36.46
N GLY A 302 11.18 -1.19 -35.58
CA GLY A 302 11.45 -1.72 -34.24
C GLY A 302 11.80 -0.67 -33.19
N LEU A 303 11.86 0.63 -33.51
CA LEU A 303 12.07 1.70 -32.54
C LEU A 303 10.77 2.42 -32.23
N GLY A 304 10.43 2.48 -30.95
CA GLY A 304 9.31 3.26 -30.41
C GLY A 304 9.78 4.61 -29.88
N VAL A 305 8.99 5.65 -30.13
CA VAL A 305 9.26 7.01 -29.65
C VAL A 305 8.14 7.46 -28.73
N GLN A 306 8.46 7.75 -27.49
CA GLN A 306 7.52 8.19 -26.46
C GLN A 306 8.01 9.48 -25.81
N THR A 307 7.08 10.39 -25.53
CA THR A 307 7.38 11.53 -24.67
C THR A 307 7.48 11.07 -23.22
N PHE A 308 8.13 11.86 -22.35
CA PHE A 308 8.15 11.64 -20.91
C PHE A 308 6.75 11.34 -20.35
N HIS A 309 5.76 12.17 -20.68
CA HIS A 309 4.38 12.00 -20.17
C HIS A 309 3.67 10.75 -20.70
N GLU A 310 3.91 10.35 -21.95
CA GLU A 310 3.34 9.10 -22.48
C GLU A 310 3.91 7.91 -21.73
N ARG A 311 5.21 7.92 -21.51
CA ARG A 311 5.92 6.85 -20.80
C ARG A 311 5.50 6.78 -19.32
N GLN A 312 5.43 7.93 -18.64
CA GLN A 312 4.96 8.01 -17.27
C GLN A 312 3.54 7.44 -17.11
N ARG A 313 2.63 7.82 -18.02
CA ARG A 313 1.24 7.29 -18.00
C ARG A 313 1.20 5.78 -18.20
N GLN A 314 2.04 5.25 -19.07
CA GLN A 314 2.11 3.80 -19.32
C GLN A 314 2.63 3.07 -18.08
N TYR A 315 3.73 3.51 -17.46
CA TYR A 315 4.22 2.94 -16.20
C TYR A 315 3.19 3.01 -15.07
N ALA A 316 2.48 4.13 -14.96
CA ALA A 316 1.41 4.27 -13.98
C ALA A 316 0.25 3.30 -14.22
N ALA A 317 -0.11 3.03 -15.49
CA ALA A 317 -1.12 2.05 -15.85
C ALA A 317 -0.66 0.63 -15.53
N ASP A 318 0.55 0.25 -15.92
CA ASP A 318 1.14 -1.07 -15.66
C ASP A 318 1.27 -1.33 -14.15
N SER A 319 1.68 -0.32 -13.38
CA SER A 319 1.78 -0.41 -11.91
C SER A 319 0.41 -0.63 -11.27
N ARG A 320 -0.62 0.08 -11.73
CA ARG A 320 -1.99 -0.11 -11.23
C ARG A 320 -2.50 -1.50 -11.56
N GLN A 321 -2.27 -1.98 -12.77
CA GLN A 321 -2.64 -3.32 -13.20
C GLN A 321 -1.91 -4.40 -12.39
N GLY A 322 -0.60 -4.28 -12.20
CA GLY A 322 0.19 -5.20 -11.38
C GLY A 322 -0.26 -5.27 -9.91
N LEU A 323 -0.79 -4.15 -9.37
CA LEU A 323 -1.31 -4.08 -7.99
C LEU A 323 -2.83 -4.25 -7.89
N GLN A 324 -3.51 -4.60 -8.99
CA GLN A 324 -4.96 -4.77 -9.02
C GLN A 324 -5.41 -5.90 -8.10
N ALA A 325 -4.70 -7.03 -8.07
CA ALA A 325 -5.00 -8.18 -7.22
C ALA A 325 -5.08 -7.80 -5.72
N LEU A 326 -4.21 -6.90 -5.24
CA LEU A 326 -4.28 -6.40 -3.86
C LEU A 326 -5.58 -5.62 -3.60
N SER A 327 -6.04 -4.85 -4.59
CA SER A 327 -7.31 -4.12 -4.51
C SER A 327 -8.51 -5.07 -4.48
N GLU A 328 -8.47 -6.11 -5.29
CA GLU A 328 -9.51 -7.13 -5.37
C GLU A 328 -9.61 -7.91 -4.05
N ILE A 329 -8.47 -8.33 -3.47
CA ILE A 329 -8.43 -8.99 -2.16
C ILE A 329 -9.04 -8.07 -1.07
N ALA A 330 -8.65 -6.81 -1.01
CA ALA A 330 -9.19 -5.86 -0.03
C ALA A 330 -10.71 -5.66 -0.20
N THR A 331 -11.18 -5.61 -1.44
CA THR A 331 -12.61 -5.48 -1.77
C THR A 331 -13.39 -6.74 -1.40
N LEU A 332 -12.87 -7.92 -1.72
CA LEU A 332 -13.50 -9.21 -1.37
C LEU A 332 -13.58 -9.40 0.15
N LEU A 333 -12.53 -9.03 0.89
CA LEU A 333 -12.56 -9.03 2.35
C LEU A 333 -13.66 -8.12 2.89
N LEU A 334 -13.82 -6.93 2.30
CA LEU A 334 -14.86 -5.98 2.71
C LEU A 334 -16.27 -6.52 2.42
N ILE A 335 -16.49 -7.13 1.23
CA ILE A 335 -17.75 -7.75 0.84
C ILE A 335 -18.07 -8.94 1.77
N ALA A 336 -17.11 -9.84 2.00
CA ALA A 336 -17.29 -10.99 2.87
C ALA A 336 -17.66 -10.55 4.30
N ALA A 337 -17.00 -9.52 4.82
CA ALA A 337 -17.31 -8.97 6.11
C ALA A 337 -18.68 -8.29 6.17
N ALA A 338 -19.05 -7.54 5.12
CA ALA A 338 -20.38 -6.94 5.02
C ALA A 338 -21.48 -8.01 5.05
N LEU A 339 -21.30 -9.10 4.30
CA LEU A 339 -22.22 -10.24 4.32
C LEU A 339 -22.29 -10.94 5.67
N ALA A 340 -21.13 -11.15 6.33
CA ALA A 340 -21.06 -11.74 7.65
C ALA A 340 -21.76 -10.85 8.70
N VAL A 341 -21.52 -9.54 8.70
CA VAL A 341 -22.22 -8.59 9.55
C VAL A 341 -23.73 -8.59 9.25
N ALA A 342 -24.11 -8.58 7.98
CA ALA A 342 -25.51 -8.60 7.56
C ALA A 342 -26.25 -9.85 8.06
N SER A 343 -25.67 -11.03 7.84
CA SER A 343 -26.26 -12.30 8.27
C SER A 343 -26.39 -12.38 9.80
N ALA A 344 -25.34 -11.97 10.50
CA ALA A 344 -25.32 -12.02 11.95
C ALA A 344 -26.28 -11.00 12.61
N LEU A 345 -26.39 -9.78 12.04
CA LEU A 345 -27.40 -8.79 12.48
C LEU A 345 -28.83 -9.27 12.20
N SER A 346 -29.09 -9.81 11.01
CA SER A 346 -30.40 -10.37 10.67
C SER A 346 -30.81 -11.48 11.63
N ALA A 347 -29.93 -12.44 11.90
CA ALA A 347 -30.15 -13.50 12.87
C ALA A 347 -30.39 -12.94 14.27
N ALA A 348 -29.68 -11.87 14.68
CA ALA A 348 -29.86 -11.19 15.96
C ALA A 348 -31.25 -10.60 16.10
N ILE A 349 -31.76 -9.92 15.09
CA ILE A 349 -33.06 -9.30 15.08
C ILE A 349 -34.18 -10.37 15.16
N TRP A 350 -34.05 -11.46 14.38
CA TRP A 350 -35.00 -12.56 14.37
C TRP A 350 -35.14 -13.23 15.74
N GLN A 351 -34.02 -13.53 16.39
CA GLN A 351 -34.02 -14.17 17.72
C GLN A 351 -34.59 -13.27 18.83
N ARG A 352 -34.66 -11.94 18.61
CA ARG A 352 -35.20 -10.99 19.59
C ARG A 352 -36.67 -10.68 19.40
N ARG A 353 -37.34 -11.21 18.35
CA ARG A 353 -38.77 -10.98 18.12
C ARG A 353 -39.66 -11.21 19.36
N PRO A 354 -39.53 -12.31 20.14
CA PRO A 354 -40.34 -12.53 21.32
C PRO A 354 -40.14 -11.45 22.37
N ARG A 355 -38.90 -11.01 22.55
CA ARG A 355 -38.53 -9.98 23.54
C ARG A 355 -39.03 -8.59 23.15
N LEU A 356 -38.96 -8.26 21.84
CA LEU A 356 -39.53 -7.02 21.32
C LEU A 356 -41.06 -7.00 21.45
N ALA A 357 -41.71 -8.14 21.29
CA ALA A 357 -43.15 -8.28 21.55
C ALA A 357 -43.52 -8.03 23.02
N SER A 358 -42.73 -8.57 23.96
CA SER A 358 -42.98 -8.33 25.41
C SER A 358 -42.77 -6.87 25.80
N LEU A 359 -41.80 -6.16 25.21
CA LEU A 359 -41.61 -4.72 25.44
C LEU A 359 -42.76 -3.89 24.88
N LYS A 360 -43.38 -4.29 23.74
CA LYS A 360 -44.60 -3.64 23.25
C LYS A 360 -45.77 -3.79 24.21
N ILE A 361 -45.94 -4.96 24.84
CA ILE A 361 -46.98 -5.17 25.82
C ILE A 361 -46.77 -4.27 27.06
N GLN A 362 -45.51 -3.97 27.40
CA GLN A 362 -45.13 -3.03 28.45
C GLN A 362 -45.34 -1.55 28.08
N GLY A 363 -45.83 -1.25 26.87
CA GLY A 363 -46.18 0.11 26.43
C GLY A 363 -45.11 0.85 25.64
N TYR A 364 -44.02 0.17 25.21
CA TYR A 364 -43.00 0.81 24.36
C TYR A 364 -43.50 0.95 22.94
N ASP A 365 -43.31 2.17 22.35
CA ASP A 365 -43.69 2.46 20.99
C ASP A 365 -42.71 1.85 19.97
N THR A 366 -43.19 1.54 18.75
CA THR A 366 -42.42 0.98 17.64
C THR A 366 -41.23 1.84 17.30
N ALA A 367 -41.36 3.18 17.33
CA ALA A 367 -40.26 4.11 17.04
C ALA A 367 -39.15 4.08 18.12
N GLN A 368 -39.51 3.89 19.37
CA GLN A 368 -38.56 3.77 20.47
C GLN A 368 -37.75 2.48 20.36
N LEU A 369 -38.41 1.36 20.07
CA LEU A 369 -37.76 0.06 19.87
C LEU A 369 -36.84 0.09 18.65
N TRP A 370 -37.28 0.74 17.57
CA TRP A 370 -36.46 0.94 16.35
C TRP A 370 -35.20 1.77 16.64
N ARG A 371 -35.34 2.90 17.30
CA ARG A 371 -34.19 3.74 17.70
C ARG A 371 -33.21 3.01 18.60
N ALA A 372 -33.71 2.20 19.53
CA ALA A 372 -32.87 1.39 20.41
C ALA A 372 -32.05 0.35 19.61
N LEU A 373 -32.67 -0.35 18.65
CA LEU A 373 -32.00 -1.33 17.79
C LEU A 373 -30.92 -0.65 16.90
N LEU A 374 -31.23 0.51 16.32
CA LEU A 374 -30.26 1.28 15.53
C LEU A 374 -29.08 1.73 16.38
N LEU A 375 -29.35 2.27 17.58
CA LEU A 375 -28.31 2.76 18.48
C LEU A 375 -27.40 1.62 18.96
N GLU A 376 -27.99 0.49 19.35
CA GLU A 376 -27.23 -0.70 19.73
C GLU A 376 -26.30 -1.17 18.61
N SER A 377 -26.84 -1.31 17.40
CA SER A 377 -26.08 -1.74 16.24
C SER A 377 -24.96 -0.74 15.89
N ALA A 378 -25.24 0.56 15.98
CA ALA A 378 -24.26 1.62 15.74
C ALA A 378 -23.12 1.57 16.76
N ILE A 379 -23.42 1.27 18.04
CA ILE A 379 -22.40 1.12 19.08
C ILE A 379 -21.53 -0.10 18.81
N VAL A 380 -22.15 -1.26 18.55
CA VAL A 380 -21.43 -2.52 18.30
C VAL A 380 -20.50 -2.40 17.10
N LEU A 381 -21.03 -1.90 15.97
CA LEU A 381 -20.24 -1.70 14.77
C LEU A 381 -19.19 -0.59 14.94
N GLY A 382 -19.56 0.51 15.62
CA GLY A 382 -18.66 1.63 15.89
C GLY A 382 -17.44 1.21 16.70
N VAL A 383 -17.61 0.36 17.71
CA VAL A 383 -16.49 -0.21 18.49
C VAL A 383 -15.58 -1.05 17.60
N GLY A 384 -16.14 -1.96 16.81
CA GLY A 384 -15.38 -2.80 15.89
C GLY A 384 -14.61 -1.96 14.87
N CYS A 385 -15.28 -1.00 14.24
CA CYS A 385 -14.68 -0.09 13.26
C CYS A 385 -13.56 0.77 13.86
N ALA A 386 -13.72 1.30 15.07
CA ALA A 386 -12.72 2.12 15.72
C ALA A 386 -11.44 1.32 16.04
N VAL A 387 -11.59 0.12 16.61
CA VAL A 387 -10.46 -0.78 16.90
C VAL A 387 -9.80 -1.24 15.60
N GLY A 388 -10.60 -1.65 14.61
CA GLY A 388 -10.13 -2.09 13.31
C GLY A 388 -9.38 -1.00 12.54
N ALA A 389 -9.88 0.24 12.55
CA ALA A 389 -9.22 1.37 11.92
C ALA A 389 -7.88 1.72 12.61
N GLY A 390 -7.87 1.80 13.93
CA GLY A 390 -6.64 2.08 14.69
C GLY A 390 -5.55 1.03 14.47
N ALA A 391 -5.89 -0.26 14.60
CA ALA A 391 -4.96 -1.35 14.32
C ALA A 391 -4.60 -1.43 12.84
N GLY A 392 -5.55 -1.12 11.94
CA GLY A 392 -5.35 -1.07 10.49
C GLY A 392 -4.32 -0.02 10.07
N VAL A 393 -4.31 1.16 10.70
CA VAL A 393 -3.28 2.19 10.47
C VAL A 393 -1.90 1.68 10.88
N LEU A 394 -1.79 0.97 12.01
CA LEU A 394 -0.53 0.34 12.41
C LEU A 394 -0.10 -0.72 11.40
N GLY A 395 -1.01 -1.63 11.01
CA GLY A 395 -0.76 -2.65 9.98
C GLY A 395 -0.33 -2.02 8.65
N HIS A 396 -0.96 -0.92 8.25
CA HIS A 396 -0.59 -0.12 7.09
C HIS A 396 0.87 0.38 7.18
N ALA A 397 1.25 0.99 8.31
CA ALA A 397 2.61 1.49 8.49
C ALA A 397 3.67 0.38 8.38
N LEU A 398 3.42 -0.78 8.99
CA LEU A 398 4.31 -1.94 8.91
C LEU A 398 4.36 -2.53 7.49
N ALA A 399 3.22 -2.64 6.82
CA ALA A 399 3.14 -3.15 5.45
C ALA A 399 3.84 -2.22 4.45
N SER A 400 3.67 -0.89 4.56
CA SER A 400 4.37 0.09 3.72
C SER A 400 5.89 0.03 3.91
N ARG A 401 6.35 -0.14 5.16
CA ARG A 401 7.77 -0.34 5.44
C ARG A 401 8.29 -1.63 4.80
N TRP A 402 7.56 -2.73 4.96
CA TRP A 402 7.93 -4.01 4.35
C TRP A 402 7.99 -3.94 2.83
N LEU A 403 6.98 -3.34 2.19
CA LEU A 403 6.96 -3.14 0.74
C LEU A 403 8.19 -2.36 0.28
N ARG A 404 8.54 -1.28 0.97
CA ARG A 404 9.74 -0.50 0.65
C ARG A 404 11.02 -1.33 0.72
N LEU A 405 11.17 -2.17 1.75
CA LEU A 405 12.35 -3.00 1.94
C LEU A 405 12.43 -4.16 0.94
N THR A 406 11.28 -4.72 0.55
CA THR A 406 11.20 -5.89 -0.33
C THR A 406 11.23 -5.51 -1.79
N THR A 407 10.45 -4.50 -2.18
CA THR A 407 10.38 -4.07 -3.59
C THR A 407 11.47 -3.09 -3.96
N GLY A 408 12.06 -2.39 -2.99
CA GLY A 408 13.02 -1.33 -3.21
C GLY A 408 12.43 -0.03 -3.75
N PHE A 409 11.12 0.03 -3.94
CA PHE A 409 10.44 1.29 -4.28
C PHE A 409 10.13 2.12 -3.04
N PRO A 410 10.13 3.45 -3.12
CA PRO A 410 9.65 4.27 -2.03
C PRO A 410 8.17 3.98 -1.78
N ALA A 411 7.82 3.77 -0.53
CA ALA A 411 6.43 3.67 -0.08
C ALA A 411 6.26 4.64 1.10
N PRO A 412 6.13 5.95 0.82
CA PRO A 412 6.03 6.95 1.88
C PRO A 412 4.71 6.76 2.62
N PHE A 413 4.82 6.45 3.92
CA PHE A 413 3.64 6.28 4.76
C PHE A 413 2.85 7.58 4.83
N ALA A 414 1.58 7.51 4.44
CA ALA A 414 0.64 8.59 4.61
C ALA A 414 -0.74 8.03 4.92
N VAL A 415 -1.29 8.38 6.07
CA VAL A 415 -2.63 7.93 6.45
C VAL A 415 -3.65 8.44 5.44
N GLY A 416 -4.27 7.51 4.73
CA GLY A 416 -5.31 7.79 3.75
C GLY A 416 -6.65 8.05 4.43
N TYR A 417 -6.81 9.19 5.11
CA TYR A 417 -8.05 9.52 5.83
C TYR A 417 -9.31 9.38 4.97
N GLY A 418 -9.24 9.74 3.68
CA GLY A 418 -10.34 9.58 2.75
C GLY A 418 -10.72 8.10 2.52
N GLN A 419 -9.74 7.21 2.41
CA GLN A 419 -9.97 5.78 2.26
C GLN A 419 -10.55 5.16 3.53
N VAL A 420 -10.02 5.53 4.70
CA VAL A 420 -10.57 5.10 5.99
C VAL A 420 -12.02 5.56 6.12
N ALA A 421 -12.30 6.83 5.86
CA ALA A 421 -13.66 7.38 5.89
C ALA A 421 -14.61 6.69 4.92
N LEU A 422 -14.16 6.41 3.69
CA LEU A 422 -14.96 5.69 2.69
C LEU A 422 -15.27 4.26 3.14
N THR A 423 -14.30 3.53 3.69
CA THR A 423 -14.50 2.18 4.23
C THR A 423 -15.53 2.19 5.36
N LEU A 424 -15.41 3.13 6.31
CA LEU A 424 -16.33 3.28 7.41
C LEU A 424 -17.74 3.67 6.94
N ALA A 425 -17.85 4.60 5.99
CA ALA A 425 -19.13 5.01 5.41
C ALA A 425 -19.81 3.86 4.68
N LEU A 426 -19.07 3.08 3.89
CA LEU A 426 -19.61 1.92 3.17
C LEU A 426 -20.15 0.87 4.13
N LEU A 427 -19.42 0.53 5.18
CA LEU A 427 -19.88 -0.40 6.23
C LEU A 427 -21.10 0.13 6.95
N ALA A 428 -21.15 1.42 7.28
CA ALA A 428 -22.31 2.06 7.91
C ALA A 428 -23.55 1.99 7.01
N VAL A 429 -23.42 2.27 5.72
CA VAL A 429 -24.54 2.18 4.76
C VAL A 429 -25.03 0.74 4.63
N ILE A 430 -24.15 -0.24 4.52
CA ILE A 430 -24.52 -1.66 4.43
C ILE A 430 -25.23 -2.08 5.73
N ALA A 431 -24.70 -1.73 6.88
CA ALA A 431 -25.32 -2.04 8.17
C ALA A 431 -26.71 -1.42 8.30
N LEU A 432 -26.86 -0.14 7.92
CA LEU A 432 -28.15 0.55 7.93
C LEU A 432 -29.16 -0.13 6.99
N ALA A 433 -28.75 -0.47 5.76
CA ALA A 433 -29.63 -1.15 4.80
C ALA A 433 -30.09 -2.51 5.31
N VAL A 434 -29.19 -3.28 5.93
CA VAL A 434 -29.50 -4.61 6.49
C VAL A 434 -30.38 -4.52 7.72
N ILE A 435 -30.21 -3.51 8.56
CA ILE A 435 -31.02 -3.32 9.77
C ILE A 435 -32.40 -2.74 9.42
N ALA A 436 -32.47 -1.90 8.37
CA ALA A 436 -33.69 -1.17 8.00
C ALA A 436 -34.88 -2.10 7.72
N LEU A 437 -34.73 -3.09 6.85
CA LEU A 437 -35.82 -3.96 6.44
C LEU A 437 -36.25 -4.97 7.52
N PRO A 438 -35.37 -5.83 8.07
CA PRO A 438 -35.74 -6.79 9.11
C PRO A 438 -36.16 -6.13 10.43
N GLY A 439 -35.51 -5.02 10.79
CA GLY A 439 -35.81 -4.29 12.00
C GLY A 439 -37.17 -3.61 11.95
N LEU A 440 -37.53 -2.99 10.81
CA LEU A 440 -38.89 -2.46 10.60
C LEU A 440 -39.94 -3.56 10.60
N ALA A 441 -39.68 -4.69 9.97
CA ALA A 441 -40.57 -5.84 9.97
C ALA A 441 -40.78 -6.41 11.38
N ALA A 442 -39.68 -6.58 12.12
CA ALA A 442 -39.75 -7.05 13.52
C ALA A 442 -40.45 -6.03 14.46
N ALA A 443 -40.16 -4.75 14.26
CA ALA A 443 -40.81 -3.69 15.03
C ALA A 443 -42.32 -3.52 14.69
N ARG A 444 -42.76 -3.89 13.48
CA ARG A 444 -44.19 -3.85 13.10
C ARG A 444 -44.97 -5.13 13.37
N ALA A 445 -44.29 -6.25 13.66
CA ALA A 445 -44.97 -7.52 13.94
C ALA A 445 -46.01 -7.38 15.05
N PRO A 446 -47.26 -7.90 14.88
CA PRO A 446 -48.31 -7.82 15.89
C PRO A 446 -47.94 -8.67 17.11
N ALA A 447 -48.21 -8.16 18.30
CA ALA A 447 -47.86 -8.85 19.58
C ALA A 447 -48.50 -10.23 19.74
N ARG A 448 -49.60 -10.49 19.05
CA ARG A 448 -50.35 -11.78 19.14
C ARG A 448 -49.71 -12.95 18.42
N THR A 449 -48.90 -12.73 17.36
CA THR A 449 -48.30 -13.82 16.58
C THR A 449 -47.03 -14.39 17.21
N SER A 450 -46.47 -13.76 18.23
CA SER A 450 -45.23 -14.17 18.88
C SER A 450 -45.44 -15.16 20.06
N PHE A 451 -46.69 -15.48 20.41
CA PHE A 451 -47.03 -16.43 21.49
C PHE A 451 -47.63 -17.75 20.99
N GLN A 452 -47.70 -17.95 19.67
CA GLN A 452 -48.27 -19.16 19.04
C GLN A 452 -47.20 -20.16 18.51
N GLU A 453 -45.91 -19.84 18.62
CA GLU A 453 -44.79 -20.74 18.41
C GLU A 453 -44.08 -21.03 19.77
#